data_96a594351f85f51675cbadfbeb794d71
#
_entry.id   96a594351f85f51675cbadfbeb794d71
#
_cell.length_a   1.000
_cell.length_b   1.000
_cell.length_c   1.000
_cell.angle_alpha   90.00
_cell.angle_beta   90.00
_cell.angle_gamma   90.00
#
_symmetry.space_group_name_H-M   'P 1'
#
loop_
_entity.id
_entity.type
_entity.pdbx_description
1 polymer ?
#
loop_
_entity_poly.entity_id
_entity_poly.type
_entity_poly.pdbx_seq_one_letter_code
_entity_poly.pdbx_strand_id
1 'polypeptide(L)'
;LKSLRVASLENNEIVYSEPETKVTLHQLLTHTSGFGYDFHHETLSHLLLDEKIAGLLDKEGKFLEAPLIEQPGKYWHYGIGLGWIGRIIETLSEQSLNDFMTEKLFKPLEMNNTSFDISKLGEDRLPKIYSIEENGSLVDISELMSPPQIDKFAYGGGGVFSCPEDYAKFLRIFLNSGNVNGDNILSSETVKQMTTNQIG
;
A
#
# COMPACT_ATOMS: atom_id res chain seq x y z
N LEU A 1 -1.24 -16.12 -3.98
CA LEU A 1 -2.39 -15.80 -4.86
C LEU A 1 -3.01 -17.03 -5.56
N LYS A 2 -2.90 -18.24 -4.99
CA LYS A 2 -3.38 -19.48 -5.65
C LYS A 2 -4.88 -19.73 -5.58
N SER A 3 -5.64 -18.98 -4.75
CA SER A 3 -7.07 -19.21 -4.51
C SER A 3 -7.88 -17.91 -4.47
N LEU A 4 -7.49 -16.95 -5.31
CA LEU A 4 -8.26 -15.71 -5.44
C LEU A 4 -9.65 -16.00 -6.01
N ARG A 5 -10.67 -15.38 -5.40
CA ARG A 5 -12.04 -15.38 -5.87
C ARG A 5 -12.52 -13.94 -6.03
N VAL A 6 -13.47 -13.71 -6.89
CA VAL A 6 -14.17 -12.43 -7.00
C VAL A 6 -15.44 -12.52 -6.17
N ALA A 7 -15.61 -11.61 -5.22
CA ALA A 7 -16.80 -11.47 -4.40
C ALA A 7 -17.67 -10.34 -4.95
N SER A 8 -18.96 -10.58 -5.09
CA SER A 8 -19.97 -9.59 -5.44
C SER A 8 -21.11 -9.63 -4.42
N LEU A 9 -21.81 -8.51 -4.24
CA LEU A 9 -23.00 -8.43 -3.41
C LEU A 9 -24.24 -8.50 -4.32
N GLU A 10 -24.99 -9.58 -4.23
CA GLU A 10 -26.22 -9.82 -5.01
C GLU A 10 -27.39 -10.07 -4.06
N ASN A 11 -28.46 -9.27 -4.14
CA ASN A 11 -29.63 -9.37 -3.27
C ASN A 11 -29.27 -9.44 -1.76
N ASN A 12 -28.26 -8.68 -1.34
CA ASN A 12 -27.74 -8.67 0.03
C ASN A 12 -27.00 -9.96 0.47
N GLU A 13 -26.63 -10.81 -0.48
CA GLU A 13 -25.84 -12.01 -0.24
C GLU A 13 -24.50 -11.92 -0.99
N ILE A 14 -23.44 -12.45 -0.36
CA ILE A 14 -22.10 -12.50 -1.00
C ILE A 14 -22.05 -13.72 -1.92
N VAL A 15 -21.84 -13.47 -3.19
CA VAL A 15 -21.62 -14.49 -4.22
C VAL A 15 -20.14 -14.48 -4.64
N TYR A 16 -19.57 -15.66 -4.84
CA TYR A 16 -18.19 -15.82 -5.27
C TYR A 16 -18.11 -16.45 -6.66
N SER A 17 -17.24 -15.88 -7.49
CA SER A 17 -16.89 -16.44 -8.82
C SER A 17 -15.39 -16.59 -8.97
N GLU A 18 -14.97 -17.37 -9.98
CA GLU A 18 -13.55 -17.47 -10.34
C GLU A 18 -13.12 -16.22 -11.13
N PRO A 19 -11.86 -15.74 -10.98
CA PRO A 19 -11.31 -14.71 -11.83
C PRO A 19 -11.22 -15.18 -13.28
N GLU A 20 -11.67 -14.36 -14.24
CA GLU A 20 -11.55 -14.64 -15.68
C GLU A 20 -10.09 -14.72 -16.15
N THR A 21 -9.22 -13.95 -15.52
CA THR A 21 -7.79 -13.91 -15.82
C THR A 21 -6.97 -13.89 -14.54
N LYS A 22 -5.68 -14.23 -14.65
CA LYS A 22 -4.75 -14.08 -13.53
C LYS A 22 -4.44 -12.62 -13.28
N VAL A 23 -4.34 -12.23 -12.01
CA VAL A 23 -3.83 -10.91 -11.61
C VAL A 23 -2.36 -10.78 -12.04
N THR A 24 -2.04 -9.66 -12.67
CA THR A 24 -0.68 -9.33 -13.12
C THR A 24 -0.01 -8.29 -12.22
N LEU A 25 1.32 -8.20 -12.28
CA LEU A 25 2.09 -7.19 -11.55
C LEU A 25 1.68 -5.77 -11.97
N HIS A 26 1.48 -5.54 -13.27
CA HIS A 26 1.01 -4.26 -13.79
C HIS A 26 -0.34 -3.87 -13.18
N GLN A 27 -1.29 -4.79 -13.09
CA GLN A 27 -2.60 -4.52 -12.49
C GLN A 27 -2.53 -4.20 -10.99
N LEU A 28 -1.61 -4.84 -10.24
CA LEU A 28 -1.38 -4.50 -8.83
C LEU A 28 -0.84 -3.07 -8.68
N LEU A 29 0.11 -2.67 -9.53
CA LEU A 29 0.74 -1.34 -9.52
C LEU A 29 -0.21 -0.23 -9.98
N THR A 30 -1.18 -0.53 -10.83
CA THR A 30 -2.10 0.44 -11.42
C THR A 30 -3.49 0.46 -10.77
N HIS A 31 -3.69 -0.31 -9.69
CA HIS A 31 -4.99 -0.46 -9.04
C HIS A 31 -6.10 -0.99 -9.95
N THR A 32 -5.75 -1.83 -10.93
CA THR A 32 -6.72 -2.50 -11.83
C THR A 32 -6.80 -4.00 -11.60
N SER A 33 -6.23 -4.49 -10.51
CA SER A 33 -6.18 -5.92 -10.17
C SER A 33 -7.49 -6.52 -9.68
N GLY A 34 -8.47 -5.67 -9.36
CA GLY A 34 -9.72 -6.07 -8.74
C GLY A 34 -9.68 -6.12 -7.20
N PHE A 35 -8.55 -5.82 -6.57
CA PHE A 35 -8.51 -5.60 -5.12
C PHE A 35 -9.08 -4.23 -4.75
N GLY A 36 -9.74 -4.13 -3.60
CA GLY A 36 -10.23 -2.90 -3.00
C GLY A 36 -9.79 -2.71 -1.56
N TYR A 37 -10.31 -1.64 -0.93
CA TYR A 37 -10.29 -1.43 0.51
C TYR A 37 -11.71 -1.57 1.07
N ASP A 38 -11.82 -2.11 2.29
CA ASP A 38 -13.08 -2.32 3.01
C ASP A 38 -13.88 -1.02 3.22
N PHE A 39 -13.21 0.11 3.44
CA PHE A 39 -13.82 1.42 3.62
C PHE A 39 -14.21 2.14 2.31
N HIS A 40 -13.90 1.54 1.15
CA HIS A 40 -14.25 2.10 -0.17
C HIS A 40 -15.19 1.23 -0.99
N HIS A 41 -15.50 0.00 -0.55
CA HIS A 41 -16.31 -0.90 -1.34
C HIS A 41 -17.31 -1.68 -0.49
N GLU A 42 -18.59 -1.58 -0.87
CA GLU A 42 -19.71 -2.15 -0.15
C GLU A 42 -19.57 -3.65 0.14
N THR A 43 -19.15 -4.44 -0.88
CA THR A 43 -18.93 -5.89 -0.73
C THR A 43 -17.91 -6.21 0.38
N LEU A 44 -16.79 -5.46 0.44
CA LEU A 44 -15.77 -5.67 1.47
C LEU A 44 -16.24 -5.18 2.83
N SER A 45 -16.99 -4.08 2.89
CA SER A 45 -17.62 -3.61 4.13
C SER A 45 -18.57 -4.66 4.71
N HIS A 46 -19.41 -5.30 3.87
CA HIS A 46 -20.26 -6.41 4.28
C HIS A 46 -19.46 -7.61 4.81
N LEU A 47 -18.41 -8.01 4.10
CA LEU A 47 -17.54 -9.10 4.52
C LEU A 47 -16.83 -8.81 5.83
N LEU A 48 -16.42 -7.55 6.07
CA LEU A 48 -15.80 -7.12 7.31
C LEU A 48 -16.80 -7.15 8.47
N LEU A 49 -18.02 -6.63 8.28
CA LEU A 49 -19.09 -6.66 9.29
C LEU A 49 -19.51 -8.07 9.67
N ASP A 50 -19.48 -8.99 8.71
CA ASP A 50 -19.74 -10.42 8.92
C ASP A 50 -18.53 -11.19 9.47
N GLU A 51 -17.45 -10.52 9.83
CA GLU A 51 -16.19 -11.11 10.33
C GLU A 51 -15.58 -12.18 9.38
N LYS A 52 -15.88 -12.09 8.07
CA LYS A 52 -15.36 -13.00 7.04
C LYS A 52 -13.99 -12.59 6.51
N ILE A 53 -13.63 -11.32 6.66
CA ILE A 53 -12.31 -10.77 6.34
C ILE A 53 -11.79 -9.93 7.50
N ALA A 54 -10.48 -9.76 7.57
CA ALA A 54 -9.84 -8.81 8.48
C ALA A 54 -9.80 -7.41 7.86
N GLY A 55 -9.97 -6.37 8.68
CA GLY A 55 -9.81 -4.98 8.26
C GLY A 55 -8.36 -4.55 8.15
N LEU A 56 -8.12 -3.39 7.54
CA LEU A 56 -6.78 -2.85 7.26
C LEU A 56 -5.89 -2.70 8.52
N LEU A 57 -6.47 -2.53 9.70
CA LEU A 57 -5.73 -2.37 10.96
C LEU A 57 -5.33 -3.71 11.62
N ASP A 58 -5.64 -4.85 10.98
CA ASP A 58 -5.22 -6.16 11.49
C ASP A 58 -3.70 -6.30 11.53
N LYS A 59 -3.15 -6.49 12.74
CA LYS A 59 -1.70 -6.57 12.98
C LYS A 59 -1.04 -7.82 12.40
N GLU A 60 -1.82 -8.84 12.06
CA GLU A 60 -1.30 -10.04 11.41
C GLU A 60 -1.26 -9.92 9.87
N GLY A 61 -1.83 -8.83 9.32
CA GLY A 61 -1.86 -8.57 7.88
C GLY A 61 -2.84 -9.44 7.10
N LYS A 62 -3.82 -10.05 7.77
CA LYS A 62 -4.83 -10.94 7.15
C LYS A 62 -5.74 -10.20 6.17
N PHE A 63 -5.83 -8.88 6.23
CA PHE A 63 -6.57 -8.09 5.24
C PHE A 63 -6.06 -8.30 3.80
N LEU A 64 -4.81 -8.74 3.61
CA LEU A 64 -4.30 -9.12 2.28
C LEU A 64 -4.99 -10.37 1.70
N GLU A 65 -5.65 -11.18 2.53
CA GLU A 65 -6.39 -12.37 2.11
C GLU A 65 -7.80 -12.05 1.59
N ALA A 66 -8.20 -10.77 1.64
CA ALA A 66 -9.50 -10.33 1.12
C ALA A 66 -9.68 -10.73 -0.36
N PRO A 67 -10.92 -11.11 -0.77
CA PRO A 67 -11.19 -11.46 -2.16
C PRO A 67 -11.05 -10.25 -3.07
N LEU A 68 -11.01 -10.50 -4.37
CA LEU A 68 -11.23 -9.48 -5.38
C LEU A 68 -12.69 -9.00 -5.31
N ILE A 69 -12.92 -7.75 -5.67
CA ILE A 69 -14.26 -7.14 -5.79
C ILE A 69 -14.67 -6.93 -7.24
N GLU A 70 -13.73 -7.19 -8.15
CA GLU A 70 -13.93 -7.00 -9.59
C GLU A 70 -13.01 -7.95 -10.36
N GLN A 71 -13.36 -8.24 -11.60
CA GLN A 71 -12.53 -9.00 -12.52
C GLN A 71 -11.21 -8.26 -12.82
N PRO A 72 -10.06 -8.95 -12.79
CA PRO A 72 -8.77 -8.32 -13.04
C PRO A 72 -8.72 -7.60 -14.40
N GLY A 73 -8.32 -6.34 -14.38
CA GLY A 73 -8.15 -5.49 -15.57
C GLY A 73 -9.39 -4.76 -16.06
N LYS A 74 -10.56 -4.96 -15.45
CA LYS A 74 -11.80 -4.32 -15.93
C LYS A 74 -11.99 -2.88 -15.45
N TYR A 75 -11.71 -2.63 -14.16
CA TYR A 75 -11.95 -1.31 -13.56
C TYR A 75 -10.80 -0.91 -12.63
N TRP A 76 -10.69 0.38 -12.39
CA TRP A 76 -9.79 0.95 -11.42
C TRP A 76 -10.46 0.99 -10.04
N HIS A 77 -9.83 0.35 -9.05
CA HIS A 77 -10.25 0.37 -7.66
C HIS A 77 -9.04 0.58 -6.76
N TYR A 78 -9.00 1.69 -6.03
CA TYR A 78 -7.97 1.89 -5.03
C TYR A 78 -8.05 0.79 -3.96
N GLY A 79 -6.95 0.09 -3.72
CA GLY A 79 -6.99 -1.09 -2.85
C GLY A 79 -5.61 -1.63 -2.47
N ILE A 80 -5.62 -2.81 -1.87
CA ILE A 80 -4.47 -3.46 -1.22
C ILE A 80 -3.38 -3.98 -2.18
N GLY A 81 -3.47 -3.70 -3.47
CA GLY A 81 -2.54 -4.19 -4.49
C GLY A 81 -1.07 -3.91 -4.19
N LEU A 82 -0.73 -2.70 -3.70
CA LEU A 82 0.64 -2.34 -3.31
C LEU A 82 1.13 -3.11 -2.08
N GLY A 83 0.24 -3.54 -1.19
CA GLY A 83 0.57 -4.47 -0.11
C GLY A 83 1.09 -5.81 -0.64
N TRP A 84 0.44 -6.35 -1.67
CA TRP A 84 0.91 -7.55 -2.37
C TRP A 84 2.25 -7.34 -3.08
N ILE A 85 2.49 -6.15 -3.66
CA ILE A 85 3.81 -5.80 -4.24
C ILE A 85 4.91 -5.91 -3.18
N GLY A 86 4.68 -5.37 -1.97
CA GLY A 86 5.62 -5.52 -0.86
C GLY A 86 5.94 -6.99 -0.57
N ARG A 87 4.92 -7.86 -0.48
CA ARG A 87 5.10 -9.31 -0.27
C ARG A 87 5.85 -10.01 -1.40
N ILE A 88 5.62 -9.59 -2.65
CA ILE A 88 6.34 -10.11 -3.83
C ILE A 88 7.81 -9.72 -3.75
N ILE A 89 8.12 -8.48 -3.40
CA ILE A 89 9.50 -8.01 -3.22
C ILE A 89 10.21 -8.87 -2.16
N GLU A 90 9.61 -9.05 -0.98
CA GLU A 90 10.20 -9.88 0.08
C GLU A 90 10.45 -11.32 -0.37
N THR A 91 9.50 -11.91 -1.11
CA THR A 91 9.64 -13.29 -1.62
C THR A 91 10.75 -13.43 -2.64
N LEU A 92 10.94 -12.45 -3.53
CA LEU A 92 11.93 -12.52 -4.59
C LEU A 92 13.33 -12.08 -4.13
N SER A 93 13.42 -11.16 -3.18
CA SER A 93 14.70 -10.66 -2.67
C SER A 93 15.25 -11.47 -1.50
N GLU A 94 14.40 -12.29 -0.87
CA GLU A 94 14.70 -12.99 0.40
C GLU A 94 15.09 -12.03 1.54
N GLN A 95 14.61 -10.78 1.46
CA GLN A 95 14.84 -9.73 2.46
C GLN A 95 13.50 -9.18 2.97
N SER A 96 13.49 -8.55 4.14
CA SER A 96 12.33 -7.75 4.54
C SER A 96 12.15 -6.55 3.60
N LEU A 97 10.91 -6.11 3.38
CA LEU A 97 10.65 -4.91 2.55
C LEU A 97 11.39 -3.69 3.10
N ASN A 98 11.47 -3.55 4.42
CA ASN A 98 12.20 -2.45 5.04
C ASN A 98 13.71 -2.50 4.70
N ASP A 99 14.35 -3.67 4.78
CA ASP A 99 15.77 -3.81 4.47
C ASP A 99 16.03 -3.62 2.98
N PHE A 100 15.19 -4.20 2.12
CA PHE A 100 15.27 -4.01 0.67
C PHE A 100 15.16 -2.53 0.30
N MET A 101 14.16 -1.80 0.80
CA MET A 101 13.97 -0.37 0.53
C MET A 101 15.08 0.47 1.14
N THR A 102 15.57 0.09 2.31
CA THR A 102 16.72 0.76 2.94
C THR A 102 17.97 0.64 2.08
N GLU A 103 18.27 -0.55 1.58
CA GLU A 103 19.46 -0.79 0.76
C GLU A 103 19.34 -0.15 -0.62
N LYS A 104 18.20 -0.33 -1.30
CA LYS A 104 18.02 0.05 -2.70
C LYS A 104 17.58 1.51 -2.90
N LEU A 105 16.97 2.13 -1.88
CA LEU A 105 16.40 3.47 -2.01
C LEU A 105 16.84 4.43 -0.91
N PHE A 106 16.61 4.08 0.38
CA PHE A 106 16.76 5.08 1.44
C PHE A 106 18.23 5.46 1.66
N LYS A 107 19.14 4.48 1.70
CA LYS A 107 20.60 4.75 1.83
C LYS A 107 21.19 5.51 0.64
N PRO A 108 20.99 5.08 -0.63
CA PRO A 108 21.53 5.82 -1.78
C PRO A 108 21.03 7.26 -1.87
N LEU A 109 19.82 7.53 -1.37
CA LEU A 109 19.23 8.88 -1.34
C LEU A 109 19.53 9.64 -0.04
N GLU A 110 20.26 9.06 0.90
CA GLU A 110 20.51 9.65 2.22
C GLU A 110 19.22 10.01 2.99
N MET A 111 18.16 9.18 2.84
CA MET A 111 16.87 9.32 3.51
C MET A 111 16.94 8.74 4.93
N ASN A 112 17.70 9.40 5.80
CA ASN A 112 18.04 8.88 7.13
C ASN A 112 16.88 8.92 8.14
N ASN A 113 15.79 9.62 7.83
CA ASN A 113 14.57 9.74 8.63
C ASN A 113 13.39 9.03 7.97
N THR A 114 13.66 7.96 7.21
CA THR A 114 12.65 7.18 6.50
C THR A 114 12.78 5.71 6.83
N SER A 115 11.68 5.09 7.28
CA SER A 115 11.63 3.67 7.66
C SER A 115 10.20 3.16 7.67
N PHE A 116 10.02 1.85 7.48
CA PHE A 116 8.77 1.15 7.81
C PHE A 116 8.67 0.86 9.32
N ASP A 117 9.77 0.90 10.04
CA ASP A 117 9.84 0.63 11.47
C ASP A 117 9.96 1.95 12.25
N ILE A 118 8.86 2.36 12.89
CA ILE A 118 8.79 3.62 13.64
C ILE A 118 9.77 3.64 14.83
N SER A 119 10.07 2.49 15.41
CA SER A 119 11.02 2.42 16.55
C SER A 119 12.43 2.89 16.18
N LYS A 120 12.80 2.81 14.90
CA LYS A 120 14.09 3.30 14.36
C LYS A 120 14.14 4.83 14.21
N LEU A 121 12.98 5.48 14.15
CA LEU A 121 12.85 6.93 13.93
C LEU A 121 12.63 7.70 15.24
N GLY A 122 12.14 7.04 16.29
CA GLY A 122 11.69 7.64 17.54
C GLY A 122 10.20 8.01 17.50
N GLU A 123 9.41 7.39 18.34
CA GLU A 123 7.95 7.58 18.39
C GLU A 123 7.55 9.00 18.80
N ASP A 124 8.38 9.68 19.59
CA ASP A 124 8.23 11.07 20.02
C ASP A 124 8.32 12.08 18.87
N ARG A 125 8.79 11.65 17.69
CA ARG A 125 8.90 12.49 16.48
C ARG A 125 7.63 12.47 15.62
N LEU A 126 6.66 11.59 15.92
CA LEU A 126 5.41 11.57 15.18
C LEU A 126 4.53 12.76 15.59
N PRO A 127 3.99 13.51 14.60
CA PRO A 127 3.00 14.54 14.90
C PRO A 127 1.72 13.89 15.38
N LYS A 128 1.00 14.60 16.26
CA LYS A 128 -0.36 14.23 16.60
C LYS A 128 -1.33 14.56 15.48
N ILE A 129 -2.31 13.68 15.28
CA ILE A 129 -3.38 13.87 14.30
C ILE A 129 -4.66 14.18 15.05
N TYR A 130 -5.35 15.24 14.64
CA TYR A 130 -6.57 15.70 15.28
C TYR A 130 -7.73 15.72 14.29
N SER A 131 -8.90 15.27 14.76
CA SER A 131 -10.18 15.51 14.10
C SER A 131 -10.82 16.78 14.66
N ILE A 132 -11.59 17.49 13.85
CA ILE A 132 -12.40 18.62 14.26
C ILE A 132 -13.84 18.14 14.40
N GLU A 133 -14.37 18.21 15.62
CA GLU A 133 -15.76 17.91 15.92
C GLU A 133 -16.70 19.02 15.45
N GLU A 134 -18.02 18.74 15.36
CA GLU A 134 -19.03 19.72 14.94
C GLU A 134 -19.04 20.99 15.79
N ASN A 135 -18.69 20.88 17.07
CA ASN A 135 -18.58 22.00 18.01
C ASN A 135 -17.27 22.80 17.89
N GLY A 136 -16.37 22.40 16.96
CA GLY A 136 -15.06 23.02 16.75
C GLY A 136 -13.96 22.54 17.70
N SER A 137 -14.23 21.59 18.60
CA SER A 137 -13.18 21.00 19.46
C SER A 137 -12.25 20.05 18.67
N LEU A 138 -11.00 19.94 19.12
CA LEU A 138 -10.01 19.03 18.57
C LEU A 138 -9.96 17.75 19.39
N VAL A 139 -10.11 16.61 18.72
CA VAL A 139 -9.97 15.26 19.31
C VAL A 139 -8.73 14.59 18.73
N ASP A 140 -7.85 14.11 19.60
CA ASP A 140 -6.65 13.34 19.18
C ASP A 140 -7.08 11.97 18.64
N ILE A 141 -6.84 11.74 17.36
CA ILE A 141 -7.14 10.48 16.64
C ILE A 141 -5.86 9.78 16.16
N SER A 142 -4.72 10.11 16.74
CA SER A 142 -3.42 9.60 16.30
C SER A 142 -3.35 8.07 16.27
N GLU A 143 -3.91 7.38 17.26
CA GLU A 143 -3.94 5.92 17.31
C GLU A 143 -4.77 5.31 16.16
N LEU A 144 -5.90 5.93 15.83
CA LEU A 144 -6.79 5.46 14.76
C LEU A 144 -6.19 5.69 13.37
N MET A 145 -5.48 6.79 13.19
CA MET A 145 -4.94 7.22 11.88
C MET A 145 -3.48 6.81 11.66
N SER A 146 -2.84 6.18 12.63
CA SER A 146 -1.48 5.65 12.44
C SER A 146 -1.49 4.54 11.39
N PRO A 147 -0.51 4.53 10.47
CA PRO A 147 -0.37 3.42 9.53
C PRO A 147 -0.28 2.09 10.28
N PRO A 148 -0.88 1.02 9.77
CA PRO A 148 -0.86 -0.28 10.43
C PRO A 148 0.59 -0.75 10.59
N GLN A 149 1.01 -0.97 11.84
CA GLN A 149 2.26 -1.66 12.14
C GLN A 149 1.95 -3.15 12.21
N ILE A 150 2.33 -3.86 11.15
CA ILE A 150 2.08 -5.30 11.03
C ILE A 150 3.29 -6.05 11.60
N ASP A 151 3.03 -6.98 12.51
CA ASP A 151 4.10 -7.69 13.24
C ASP A 151 4.97 -8.59 12.35
N LYS A 152 4.43 -9.04 11.23
CA LYS A 152 5.06 -10.07 10.38
C LYS A 152 5.78 -9.53 9.15
N PHE A 153 5.43 -8.33 8.67
CA PHE A 153 6.00 -7.73 7.46
C PHE A 153 5.71 -6.23 7.37
N ALA A 154 6.49 -5.51 6.59
CA ALA A 154 6.24 -4.10 6.29
C ALA A 154 5.12 -3.96 5.22
N TYR A 155 4.14 -3.09 5.48
CA TYR A 155 3.02 -2.89 4.57
C TYR A 155 3.38 -1.96 3.42
N GLY A 156 3.58 -2.52 2.21
CA GLY A 156 3.95 -1.77 1.01
C GLY A 156 2.92 -0.76 0.51
N GLY A 157 1.67 -0.87 0.96
CA GLY A 157 0.58 0.02 0.57
C GLY A 157 0.45 1.30 1.40
N GLY A 158 1.23 1.48 2.48
CA GLY A 158 1.06 2.66 3.34
C GLY A 158 1.82 2.65 4.66
N GLY A 159 2.81 1.77 4.84
CA GLY A 159 3.49 1.58 6.12
C GLY A 159 4.76 2.40 6.34
N VAL A 160 5.19 3.26 5.40
CA VAL A 160 6.43 4.01 5.52
C VAL A 160 6.24 5.34 6.24
N PHE A 161 7.13 5.62 7.19
CA PHE A 161 7.26 6.93 7.84
C PHE A 161 8.43 7.70 7.23
N SER A 162 8.30 9.00 7.07
CA SER A 162 9.31 9.86 6.47
C SER A 162 9.18 11.30 6.97
N CYS A 163 10.07 12.18 6.52
CA CYS A 163 10.00 13.61 6.73
C CYS A 163 10.05 14.37 5.39
N PRO A 164 9.64 15.66 5.34
CA PRO A 164 9.62 16.44 4.10
C PRO A 164 10.95 16.49 3.37
N GLU A 165 12.06 16.60 4.11
CA GLU A 165 13.41 16.65 3.55
C GLU A 165 13.77 15.34 2.82
N ASP A 166 13.49 14.19 3.41
CA ASP A 166 13.77 12.90 2.79
C ASP A 166 12.83 12.65 1.60
N TYR A 167 11.56 13.03 1.74
CA TYR A 167 10.61 12.91 0.64
C TYR A 167 11.01 13.79 -0.56
N ALA A 168 11.57 14.99 -0.32
CA ALA A 168 12.12 15.84 -1.39
C ALA A 168 13.30 15.18 -2.11
N LYS A 169 14.16 14.43 -1.40
CA LYS A 169 15.23 13.64 -2.02
C LYS A 169 14.66 12.56 -2.94
N PHE A 170 13.62 11.85 -2.49
CA PHE A 170 12.91 10.86 -3.30
C PHE A 170 12.32 11.49 -4.58
N LEU A 171 11.65 12.63 -4.48
CA LEU A 171 11.06 13.31 -5.64
C LEU A 171 12.09 13.73 -6.68
N ARG A 172 13.35 14.01 -6.29
CA ARG A 172 14.43 14.35 -7.21
C ARG A 172 14.78 13.23 -8.19
N ILE A 173 14.46 11.95 -7.87
CA ILE A 173 14.63 10.83 -8.80
C ILE A 173 13.86 11.11 -10.10
N PHE A 174 12.62 11.55 -9.99
CA PHE A 174 11.75 11.82 -11.14
C PHE A 174 12.23 13.03 -11.95
N LEU A 175 12.65 14.10 -11.29
CA LEU A 175 13.18 15.30 -11.94
C LEU A 175 14.49 15.03 -12.72
N ASN A 176 15.29 14.07 -12.26
CA ASN A 176 16.59 13.76 -12.83
C ASN A 176 16.57 12.45 -13.65
N SER A 177 15.40 12.03 -14.15
CA SER A 177 15.24 10.83 -14.99
C SER A 177 15.88 9.57 -14.40
N GLY A 178 15.78 9.42 -13.07
CA GLY A 178 16.25 8.24 -12.35
C GLY A 178 17.63 8.37 -11.70
N ASN A 179 18.39 9.44 -11.97
CA ASN A 179 19.72 9.65 -11.43
C ASN A 179 19.70 10.59 -10.21
N VAL A 180 20.47 10.24 -9.19
CA VAL A 180 20.70 11.10 -8.01
C VAL A 180 22.17 11.00 -7.62
N ASN A 181 22.86 12.14 -7.51
CA ASN A 181 24.27 12.26 -7.10
C ASN A 181 25.27 11.39 -7.90
N GLY A 182 24.93 11.02 -9.13
CA GLY A 182 25.74 10.15 -9.99
C GLY A 182 25.33 8.67 -9.95
N ASP A 183 24.47 8.28 -9.04
CA ASP A 183 23.92 6.92 -8.95
C ASP A 183 22.63 6.80 -9.77
N ASN A 184 22.52 5.71 -10.52
CA ASN A 184 21.30 5.38 -11.25
C ASN A 184 20.37 4.55 -10.37
N ILE A 185 19.40 5.22 -9.73
CA ILE A 185 18.42 4.58 -8.84
C ILE A 185 17.32 3.88 -9.66
N LEU A 186 16.82 4.54 -10.71
CA LEU A 186 15.86 4.01 -11.66
C LEU A 186 16.31 4.29 -13.09
N SER A 187 15.93 3.42 -14.03
CA SER A 187 16.12 3.74 -15.44
C SER A 187 15.23 4.91 -15.87
N SER A 188 15.65 5.71 -16.84
CA SER A 188 14.83 6.78 -17.41
C SER A 188 13.52 6.25 -18.02
N GLU A 189 13.54 5.04 -18.57
CA GLU A 189 12.34 4.39 -19.07
C GLU A 189 11.35 4.03 -17.93
N THR A 190 11.86 3.53 -16.80
CA THR A 190 11.01 3.28 -15.62
C THR A 190 10.38 4.56 -15.11
N VAL A 191 11.15 5.65 -14.99
CA VAL A 191 10.62 6.97 -14.61
C VAL A 191 9.53 7.42 -15.56
N LYS A 192 9.74 7.28 -16.88
CA LYS A 192 8.75 7.60 -17.89
C LYS A 192 7.46 6.77 -17.72
N GLN A 193 7.58 5.45 -17.52
CA GLN A 193 6.43 4.59 -17.26
C GLN A 193 5.66 5.04 -16.00
N MET A 194 6.35 5.34 -14.90
CA MET A 194 5.73 5.79 -13.65
C MET A 194 5.00 7.13 -13.77
N THR A 195 5.40 7.98 -14.72
CA THR A 195 4.83 9.33 -14.94
C THR A 195 3.89 9.42 -16.14
N THR A 196 3.60 8.30 -16.80
CA THR A 196 2.67 8.24 -17.93
C THR A 196 1.38 7.56 -17.48
N ASN A 197 0.23 8.01 -18.03
CA ASN A 197 -1.06 7.37 -17.76
C ASN A 197 -1.02 5.90 -18.21
N GLN A 198 -1.33 4.98 -17.29
CA GLN A 198 -1.29 3.53 -17.49
C GLN A 198 -2.69 2.89 -17.58
N ILE A 199 -3.75 3.67 -17.39
CA ILE A 199 -5.13 3.18 -17.27
C ILE A 199 -6.11 3.79 -18.28
N GLY A 200 -5.65 4.62 -19.21
CA GLY A 200 -6.46 5.23 -20.27
C GLY A 200 -7.00 6.61 -19.96
#